data_b0fa611e8ebed6b1d916c3053618e6da
#
_entry.id   b0fa611e8ebed6b1d916c3053618e6da
#
_cell.length_a   1.000
_cell.length_b   1.000
_cell.length_c   1.000
_cell.angle_alpha   90.00
_cell.angle_beta   90.00
_cell.angle_gamma   90.00
#
_symmetry.space_group_name_H-M   'P 1'
#
loop_
_entity.id
_entity.type
_entity.pdbx_description
1 polymer ?
#
loop_
_entity_poly.entity_id
_entity_poly.type
_entity_poly.pdbx_seq_one_letter_code
_entity_poly.pdbx_strand_id
1 'polypeptide(L)'
;MKRVLQELPSLDGGGIAKLLYEYYSQMEHDKIHFDFIIYSYYDEGIYEKPLREMGCNIYKLPLYKSNPKECTKKMEDIIGQGNYDVVHTHMGVMGYVIMRIAKKYNVPRRCMHSHIANEVTSKKSKFASFFRMMVARHYVTDKLACGQDAAIDMWGKTANENNEVFIMKNAVDTNLFKFNEEKRNQLRKTLALE
;
A
#
# COMPACT_ATOMS: atom_id res chain seq x y z
N MET A 1 2.45 -0.29 21.86
CA MET A 1 2.84 -0.49 20.45
C MET A 1 1.59 -0.46 19.59
N LYS A 2 1.57 0.36 18.52
CA LYS A 2 0.46 0.41 17.55
C LYS A 2 0.66 -0.64 16.47
N ARG A 3 -0.38 -1.40 16.15
CA ARG A 3 -0.33 -2.43 15.11
C ARG A 3 -1.01 -1.97 13.83
N VAL A 4 -0.29 -2.03 12.72
CA VAL A 4 -0.74 -1.60 11.40
C VAL A 4 -0.71 -2.79 10.43
N LEU A 5 -1.84 -3.10 9.81
CA LEU A 5 -1.92 -4.06 8.72
C LEU A 5 -1.85 -3.31 7.38
N GLN A 6 -0.81 -3.55 6.61
CA GLN A 6 -0.61 -2.99 5.28
C GLN A 6 -1.12 -3.96 4.21
N GLU A 7 -1.95 -3.50 3.29
CA GLU A 7 -2.41 -4.29 2.14
C GLU A 7 -1.85 -3.71 0.84
N LEU A 8 -1.12 -4.54 0.08
CA LEU A 8 -0.51 -4.15 -1.20
C LEU A 8 -0.45 -5.34 -2.18
N PRO A 9 -0.23 -5.10 -3.49
CA PRO A 9 -0.21 -6.18 -4.48
C PRO A 9 0.88 -7.23 -4.23
N SER A 10 2.11 -6.79 -3.96
CA SER A 10 3.28 -7.65 -3.71
C SER A 10 4.36 -6.90 -2.95
N LEU A 11 5.33 -7.64 -2.40
CA LEU A 11 6.57 -7.11 -1.80
C LEU A 11 7.79 -7.26 -2.73
N ASP A 12 7.54 -7.27 -4.03
CA ASP A 12 8.57 -7.23 -5.08
C ASP A 12 9.14 -5.82 -5.26
N GLY A 13 9.93 -5.59 -6.31
CA GLY A 13 10.61 -4.32 -6.60
C GLY A 13 9.73 -3.12 -6.95
N GLY A 14 8.43 -3.16 -6.69
CA GLY A 14 7.50 -2.06 -6.97
C GLY A 14 7.64 -0.87 -6.03
N GLY A 15 7.25 0.32 -6.51
CA GLY A 15 7.37 1.58 -5.77
C GLY A 15 6.66 1.59 -4.41
N ILE A 16 5.49 0.92 -4.28
CA ILE A 16 4.74 0.83 -3.02
C ILE A 16 5.48 -0.05 -2.01
N ALA A 17 5.96 -1.22 -2.45
CA ALA A 17 6.71 -2.13 -1.60
C ALA A 17 7.99 -1.47 -1.07
N LYS A 18 8.74 -0.79 -1.96
CA LYS A 18 9.92 0.00 -1.57
C LYS A 18 9.57 1.09 -0.58
N LEU A 19 8.53 1.88 -0.84
CA LEU A 19 8.07 2.94 0.04
C LEU A 19 7.81 2.42 1.47
N LEU A 20 7.03 1.34 1.59
CA LEU A 20 6.69 0.77 2.89
C LEU A 20 7.91 0.19 3.63
N TYR A 21 8.82 -0.46 2.88
CA TYR A 21 10.08 -0.93 3.42
C TYR A 21 10.95 0.23 3.95
N GLU A 22 11.15 1.29 3.14
CA GLU A 22 11.96 2.46 3.51
C GLU A 22 11.37 3.19 4.74
N TYR A 23 10.06 3.36 4.80
CA TYR A 23 9.42 3.94 5.97
C TYR A 23 9.59 3.07 7.20
N TYR A 24 9.28 1.76 7.09
CA TYR A 24 9.30 0.87 8.23
C TYR A 24 10.72 0.67 8.77
N SER A 25 11.72 0.59 7.90
CA SER A 25 13.14 0.46 8.32
C SER A 25 13.65 1.64 9.16
N GLN A 26 13.00 2.81 9.09
CA GLN A 26 13.36 4.02 9.85
C GLN A 26 12.45 4.26 11.07
N MET A 27 11.43 3.42 11.28
CA MET A 27 10.49 3.57 12.41
C MET A 27 11.03 2.92 13.68
N GLU A 28 10.51 3.39 14.83
CA GLU A 28 10.76 2.78 16.14
C GLU A 28 9.82 1.57 16.30
N HIS A 29 10.34 0.37 16.10
CA HIS A 29 9.57 -0.89 16.07
C HIS A 29 8.92 -1.25 17.42
N ASP A 30 9.36 -0.68 18.52
CA ASP A 30 8.72 -0.78 19.84
C ASP A 30 7.44 0.07 19.95
N LYS A 31 7.30 1.11 19.12
CA LYS A 31 6.11 1.98 19.07
C LYS A 31 5.11 1.56 18.01
N ILE A 32 5.60 1.14 16.82
CA ILE A 32 4.77 0.81 15.67
C ILE A 32 5.23 -0.53 15.09
N HIS A 33 4.28 -1.43 14.86
CA HIS A 33 4.51 -2.72 14.23
C HIS A 33 3.70 -2.87 12.95
N PHE A 34 4.34 -3.30 11.85
CA PHE A 34 3.69 -3.58 10.59
C PHE A 34 3.55 -5.09 10.36
N ASP A 35 2.36 -5.49 9.92
CA ASP A 35 2.09 -6.76 9.26
C ASP A 35 1.59 -6.49 7.84
N PHE A 36 1.72 -7.48 6.95
CA PHE A 36 1.44 -7.29 5.52
C PHE A 36 0.48 -8.35 4.97
N ILE A 37 -0.50 -7.93 4.18
CA ILE A 37 -1.27 -8.77 3.26
C ILE A 37 -0.79 -8.49 1.85
N ILE A 38 -0.42 -9.55 1.11
CA ILE A 38 0.01 -9.49 -0.28
C ILE A 38 -0.70 -10.56 -1.12
N TYR A 39 -0.69 -10.37 -2.44
CA TYR A 39 -1.35 -11.24 -3.43
C TYR A 39 -0.37 -11.82 -4.45
N SER A 40 0.90 -11.93 -4.09
CA SER A 40 1.93 -12.46 -4.97
C SER A 40 1.79 -13.97 -5.17
N TYR A 41 1.94 -14.41 -6.42
CA TYR A 41 2.09 -15.82 -6.79
C TYR A 41 3.55 -16.27 -6.87
N TYR A 42 4.51 -15.35 -6.70
CA TYR A 42 5.94 -15.64 -6.73
C TYR A 42 6.39 -16.19 -5.40
N ASP A 43 7.47 -16.98 -5.42
CA ASP A 43 7.94 -17.67 -4.23
C ASP A 43 8.30 -16.72 -3.09
N GLU A 44 9.09 -15.68 -3.34
CA GLU A 44 9.43 -14.66 -2.35
C GLU A 44 9.78 -13.33 -3.01
N GLY A 45 9.16 -12.25 -2.57
CA GLY A 45 9.47 -10.89 -3.01
C GLY A 45 10.73 -10.34 -2.32
N ILE A 46 11.44 -9.43 -2.98
CA ILE A 46 12.75 -8.92 -2.51
C ILE A 46 12.68 -8.25 -1.14
N TYR A 47 11.52 -7.72 -0.73
CA TYR A 47 11.32 -7.08 0.57
C TYR A 47 10.72 -8.02 1.63
N GLU A 48 10.32 -9.25 1.26
CA GLU A 48 9.71 -10.17 2.24
C GLU A 48 10.71 -10.60 3.31
N LYS A 49 11.89 -11.06 2.92
CA LYS A 49 12.92 -11.52 3.84
C LYS A 49 13.36 -10.41 4.82
N PRO A 50 13.78 -9.22 4.38
CA PRO A 50 14.18 -8.16 5.30
C PRO A 50 13.04 -7.71 6.23
N LEU A 51 11.77 -7.67 5.77
CA LEU A 51 10.63 -7.33 6.64
C LEU A 51 10.37 -8.42 7.69
N ARG A 52 10.51 -9.71 7.34
CA ARG A 52 10.43 -10.81 8.33
C ARG A 52 11.53 -10.72 9.37
N GLU A 53 12.75 -10.36 8.98
CA GLU A 53 13.87 -10.13 9.90
C GLU A 53 13.61 -8.98 10.88
N MET A 54 12.81 -7.99 10.48
CA MET A 54 12.30 -6.91 11.36
C MET A 54 11.08 -7.34 12.20
N GLY A 55 10.65 -8.61 12.13
CA GLY A 55 9.55 -9.16 12.92
C GLY A 55 8.16 -9.08 12.30
N CYS A 56 8.03 -8.61 11.05
CA CYS A 56 6.73 -8.49 10.39
C CYS A 56 6.14 -9.85 10.01
N ASN A 57 4.83 -10.02 10.19
CA ASN A 57 4.10 -11.13 9.58
C ASN A 57 3.69 -10.75 8.15
N ILE A 58 3.89 -11.70 7.22
CA ILE A 58 3.51 -11.54 5.82
C ILE A 58 2.52 -12.63 5.43
N TYR A 59 1.29 -12.23 5.16
CA TYR A 59 0.18 -13.11 4.79
C TYR A 59 -0.02 -13.08 3.29
N LYS A 60 0.22 -14.22 2.62
CA LYS A 60 -0.02 -14.41 1.17
C LYS A 60 -1.45 -14.90 0.95
N LEU A 61 -2.25 -14.10 0.27
CA LEU A 61 -3.63 -14.42 -0.04
C LEU A 61 -3.80 -14.71 -1.54
N PRO A 62 -4.80 -15.54 -1.91
CA PRO A 62 -5.17 -15.68 -3.31
C PRO A 62 -5.71 -14.35 -3.85
N LEU A 63 -5.55 -14.13 -5.16
CA LEU A 63 -6.16 -12.97 -5.80
C LEU A 63 -7.68 -12.97 -5.56
N TYR A 64 -8.22 -11.83 -5.14
CA TYR A 64 -9.64 -11.68 -4.90
C TYR A 64 -10.51 -12.08 -6.10
N LYS A 65 -10.06 -11.79 -7.33
CA LYS A 65 -10.76 -12.16 -8.56
C LYS A 65 -10.83 -13.68 -8.79
N SER A 66 -9.81 -14.42 -8.36
CA SER A 66 -9.72 -15.86 -8.58
C SER A 66 -10.50 -16.64 -7.53
N ASN A 67 -10.43 -16.25 -6.27
CA ASN A 67 -11.11 -16.91 -5.16
C ASN A 67 -11.61 -15.88 -4.11
N PRO A 68 -12.74 -15.19 -4.40
CA PRO A 68 -13.24 -14.13 -3.52
C PRO A 68 -13.62 -14.64 -2.11
N LYS A 69 -14.17 -15.86 -2.03
CA LYS A 69 -14.62 -16.42 -0.74
C LYS A 69 -13.45 -16.73 0.18
N GLU A 70 -12.45 -17.41 -0.33
CA GLU A 70 -11.24 -17.77 0.43
C GLU A 70 -10.46 -16.52 0.83
N CYS A 71 -10.27 -15.61 -0.13
CA CYS A 71 -9.58 -14.34 0.13
C CYS A 71 -10.28 -13.55 1.24
N THR A 72 -11.61 -13.40 1.16
CA THR A 72 -12.39 -12.70 2.20
C THR A 72 -12.26 -13.40 3.55
N LYS A 73 -12.38 -14.73 3.59
CA LYS A 73 -12.25 -15.49 4.84
C LYS A 73 -10.88 -15.29 5.49
N LYS A 74 -9.81 -15.42 4.71
CA LYS A 74 -8.43 -15.19 5.22
C LYS A 74 -8.24 -13.77 5.74
N MET A 75 -8.78 -12.74 5.05
CA MET A 75 -8.76 -11.36 5.55
C MET A 75 -9.51 -11.22 6.88
N GLU A 76 -10.69 -11.85 7.00
CA GLU A 76 -11.49 -11.83 8.23
C GLU A 76 -10.73 -12.50 9.39
N ASP A 77 -10.11 -13.65 9.15
CA ASP A 77 -9.32 -14.36 10.14
C ASP A 77 -8.12 -13.51 10.62
N ILE A 78 -7.37 -12.91 9.69
CA ILE A 78 -6.20 -12.05 10.00
C ILE A 78 -6.64 -10.82 10.80
N ILE A 79 -7.66 -10.10 10.33
CA ILE A 79 -8.10 -8.87 10.98
C ILE A 79 -8.76 -9.15 12.33
N GLY A 80 -9.58 -10.21 12.39
CA GLY A 80 -10.31 -10.58 13.61
C GLY A 80 -9.39 -11.03 14.76
N GLN A 81 -8.25 -11.65 14.44
CA GLN A 81 -7.30 -12.13 15.44
C GLN A 81 -6.15 -11.15 15.70
N GLY A 82 -5.89 -10.23 14.78
CA GLY A 82 -4.68 -9.41 14.78
C GLY A 82 -4.68 -8.22 15.74
N ASN A 83 -5.84 -7.81 16.28
CA ASN A 83 -5.97 -6.62 17.14
C ASN A 83 -5.29 -5.38 16.54
N TYR A 84 -5.57 -5.10 15.27
CA TYR A 84 -4.99 -3.97 14.56
C TYR A 84 -5.61 -2.64 14.94
N ASP A 85 -4.77 -1.63 15.21
CA ASP A 85 -5.20 -0.23 15.38
C ASP A 85 -5.49 0.43 14.04
N VAL A 86 -4.79 0.00 13.00
CA VAL A 86 -4.88 0.56 11.65
C VAL A 86 -4.91 -0.55 10.61
N VAL A 87 -5.80 -0.45 9.64
CA VAL A 87 -5.71 -1.18 8.35
C VAL A 87 -5.49 -0.16 7.25
N HIS A 88 -4.41 -0.32 6.50
CA HIS A 88 -3.97 0.61 5.46
C HIS A 88 -3.85 -0.11 4.12
N THR A 89 -4.70 0.25 3.16
CA THR A 89 -4.71 -0.37 1.83
C THR A 89 -4.08 0.53 0.78
N HIS A 90 -3.29 -0.09 -0.10
CA HIS A 90 -2.65 0.51 -1.27
C HIS A 90 -3.22 -0.04 -2.59
N MET A 91 -4.37 -0.72 -2.51
CA MET A 91 -5.02 -1.40 -3.65
C MET A 91 -5.95 -0.51 -4.46
N GLY A 92 -5.88 0.81 -4.27
CA GLY A 92 -6.79 1.74 -4.92
C GLY A 92 -8.27 1.37 -4.62
N VAL A 93 -9.15 1.48 -5.61
CA VAL A 93 -10.59 1.19 -5.42
C VAL A 93 -10.88 -0.25 -5.00
N MET A 94 -9.97 -1.20 -5.22
CA MET A 94 -10.15 -2.60 -4.79
C MET A 94 -10.01 -2.77 -3.28
N GLY A 95 -9.35 -1.85 -2.59
CA GLY A 95 -9.23 -1.81 -1.14
C GLY A 95 -10.57 -1.70 -0.39
N TYR A 96 -11.69 -1.43 -1.10
CA TYR A 96 -13.03 -1.40 -0.47
C TYR A 96 -13.37 -2.70 0.27
N VAL A 97 -12.83 -3.83 -0.19
CA VAL A 97 -13.09 -5.15 0.42
C VAL A 97 -12.51 -5.21 1.83
N ILE A 98 -11.21 -4.91 1.96
CA ILE A 98 -10.54 -4.94 3.27
C ILE A 98 -11.05 -3.83 4.20
N MET A 99 -11.41 -2.66 3.66
CA MET A 99 -11.99 -1.56 4.45
C MET A 99 -13.34 -1.95 5.08
N ARG A 100 -14.18 -2.67 4.32
CA ARG A 100 -15.45 -3.21 4.83
C ARG A 100 -15.22 -4.22 5.95
N ILE A 101 -14.25 -5.12 5.77
CA ILE A 101 -13.89 -6.13 6.78
C ILE A 101 -13.33 -5.45 8.03
N ALA A 102 -12.42 -4.50 7.88
CA ALA A 102 -11.85 -3.75 8.97
C ALA A 102 -12.93 -3.00 9.78
N LYS A 103 -13.95 -2.44 9.12
CA LYS A 103 -15.12 -1.85 9.81
C LYS A 103 -15.93 -2.90 10.58
N LYS A 104 -16.16 -4.08 9.99
CA LYS A 104 -16.87 -5.19 10.64
C LYS A 104 -16.21 -5.61 11.96
N TYR A 105 -14.87 -5.60 12.01
CA TYR A 105 -14.06 -5.93 13.18
C TYR A 105 -13.67 -4.70 14.04
N ASN A 106 -14.33 -3.56 13.83
CA ASN A 106 -14.15 -2.32 14.60
C ASN A 106 -12.72 -1.79 14.62
N VAL A 107 -11.93 -2.03 13.56
CA VAL A 107 -10.60 -1.40 13.45
C VAL A 107 -10.75 0.12 13.44
N PRO A 108 -10.10 0.84 14.39
CA PRO A 108 -10.35 2.28 14.59
C PRO A 108 -9.99 3.13 13.37
N ARG A 109 -8.83 2.87 12.77
CA ARG A 109 -8.35 3.63 11.61
C ARG A 109 -8.30 2.77 10.37
N ARG A 110 -8.96 3.23 9.32
CA ARG A 110 -9.09 2.52 8.05
C ARG A 110 -8.65 3.46 6.94
N CYS A 111 -7.36 3.33 6.59
CA CYS A 111 -6.67 4.20 5.67
C CYS A 111 -6.70 3.64 4.24
N MET A 112 -7.07 4.46 3.27
CA MET A 112 -7.01 4.09 1.87
C MET A 112 -6.14 5.09 1.10
N HIS A 113 -5.08 4.57 0.45
CA HIS A 113 -4.01 5.35 -0.13
C HIS A 113 -3.99 5.22 -1.66
N SER A 114 -4.07 6.35 -2.35
CA SER A 114 -3.92 6.43 -3.81
C SER A 114 -2.47 6.68 -4.19
N HIS A 115 -1.92 5.81 -5.06
CA HIS A 115 -0.56 5.93 -5.58
C HIS A 115 -0.49 6.29 -7.07
N ILE A 116 -1.61 6.29 -7.75
CA ILE A 116 -1.68 6.45 -9.20
C ILE A 116 -2.83 7.39 -9.53
N ALA A 117 -2.58 8.37 -10.38
CA ALA A 117 -3.62 9.04 -11.15
C ALA A 117 -3.96 8.11 -12.32
N ASN A 118 -5.14 7.49 -12.29
CA ASN A 118 -5.56 6.53 -13.30
C ASN A 118 -6.43 7.21 -14.35
N GLU A 119 -5.92 7.36 -15.54
CA GLU A 119 -6.79 7.57 -16.71
C GLU A 119 -7.58 6.28 -17.02
N VAL A 120 -8.75 6.14 -16.39
CA VAL A 120 -9.68 5.06 -16.72
C VAL A 120 -10.30 5.33 -18.08
N THR A 121 -9.88 4.60 -19.10
CA THR A 121 -10.23 4.85 -20.50
C THR A 121 -11.63 4.39 -20.91
N SER A 122 -12.19 3.33 -20.28
CA SER A 122 -13.51 2.81 -20.67
C SER A 122 -14.65 3.32 -19.78
N LYS A 123 -15.82 3.66 -20.39
CA LYS A 123 -17.02 4.12 -19.66
C LYS A 123 -17.52 3.10 -18.62
N LYS A 124 -17.51 1.79 -18.93
CA LYS A 124 -17.90 0.72 -18.00
C LYS A 124 -16.97 0.65 -16.79
N SER A 125 -15.68 0.81 -17.01
CA SER A 125 -14.67 0.81 -15.94
C SER A 125 -14.81 2.06 -15.05
N LYS A 126 -15.11 3.23 -15.63
CA LYS A 126 -15.40 4.46 -14.88
C LYS A 126 -16.59 4.31 -13.95
N PHE A 127 -17.71 3.75 -14.45
CA PHE A 127 -18.90 3.53 -13.65
C PHE A 127 -18.67 2.55 -12.50
N ALA A 128 -18.02 1.42 -12.78
CA ALA A 128 -17.68 0.43 -11.76
C ALA A 128 -16.73 1.00 -10.69
N SER A 129 -15.74 1.81 -11.10
CA SER A 129 -14.81 2.48 -10.19
C SER A 129 -15.52 3.52 -9.33
N PHE A 130 -16.41 4.31 -9.93
CA PHE A 130 -17.24 5.28 -9.20
C PHE A 130 -18.09 4.60 -8.11
N PHE A 131 -18.79 3.51 -8.46
CA PHE A 131 -19.61 2.77 -7.50
C PHE A 131 -18.78 2.18 -6.36
N ARG A 132 -17.63 1.54 -6.68
CA ARG A 132 -16.71 1.00 -5.68
C ARG A 132 -16.18 2.10 -4.76
N MET A 133 -15.90 3.28 -5.32
CA MET A 133 -15.43 4.43 -4.53
C MET A 133 -16.52 4.97 -3.60
N MET A 134 -17.78 5.04 -4.05
CA MET A 134 -18.89 5.41 -3.16
C MET A 134 -19.01 4.44 -1.97
N VAL A 135 -18.91 3.14 -2.25
CA VAL A 135 -18.92 2.10 -1.21
C VAL A 135 -17.70 2.24 -0.29
N ALA A 136 -16.51 2.45 -0.86
CA ALA A 136 -15.27 2.60 -0.10
C ALA A 136 -15.32 3.79 0.86
N ARG A 137 -15.84 4.95 0.41
CA ARG A 137 -15.97 6.17 1.25
C ARG A 137 -16.76 5.95 2.53
N HIS A 138 -17.72 5.01 2.52
CA HIS A 138 -18.50 4.66 3.72
C HIS A 138 -17.67 3.92 4.78
N TYR A 139 -16.60 3.24 4.37
CA TYR A 139 -15.79 2.40 5.25
C TYR A 139 -14.46 3.05 5.65
N VAL A 140 -13.98 4.00 4.87
CA VAL A 140 -12.70 4.71 5.10
C VAL A 140 -12.85 5.76 6.19
N THR A 141 -11.87 5.84 7.08
CA THR A 141 -11.73 6.93 8.05
C THR A 141 -10.72 7.97 7.61
N ASP A 142 -9.67 7.54 6.89
CA ASP A 142 -8.55 8.38 6.50
C ASP A 142 -8.26 8.24 5.00
N LYS A 143 -8.32 9.35 4.29
CA LYS A 143 -8.05 9.45 2.86
C LYS A 143 -6.59 9.85 2.67
N LEU A 144 -5.81 9.05 1.92
CA LEU A 144 -4.41 9.34 1.64
C LEU A 144 -4.14 9.33 0.12
N ALA A 145 -3.11 10.09 -0.28
CA ALA A 145 -2.59 10.07 -1.64
C ALA A 145 -1.09 10.41 -1.66
N CYS A 146 -0.35 9.89 -2.65
CA CYS A 146 1.08 10.18 -2.80
C CYS A 146 1.35 11.57 -3.41
N GLY A 147 0.34 12.22 -3.98
CA GLY A 147 0.42 13.55 -4.59
C GLY A 147 -0.95 14.12 -4.92
N GLN A 148 -0.98 15.38 -5.34
CA GLN A 148 -2.22 16.11 -5.61
C GLN A 148 -3.07 15.47 -6.72
N ASP A 149 -2.45 15.04 -7.83
CA ASP A 149 -3.15 14.41 -8.95
C ASP A 149 -3.80 13.09 -8.52
N ALA A 150 -3.09 12.26 -7.74
CA ALA A 150 -3.62 11.03 -7.17
C ALA A 150 -4.77 11.29 -6.17
N ALA A 151 -4.69 12.40 -5.42
CA ALA A 151 -5.75 12.83 -4.51
C ALA A 151 -7.01 13.24 -5.28
N ILE A 152 -6.86 14.06 -6.32
CA ILE A 152 -7.97 14.54 -7.15
C ILE A 152 -8.63 13.37 -7.88
N ASP A 153 -7.83 12.47 -8.46
CA ASP A 153 -8.34 11.32 -9.21
C ASP A 153 -9.18 10.38 -8.34
N MET A 154 -8.68 10.05 -7.15
CA MET A 154 -9.34 9.09 -6.28
C MET A 154 -10.45 9.71 -5.42
N TRP A 155 -10.21 10.87 -4.84
CA TRP A 155 -11.08 11.47 -3.82
C TRP A 155 -11.93 12.62 -4.36
N GLY A 156 -11.55 13.17 -5.52
CA GLY A 156 -12.19 14.31 -6.15
C GLY A 156 -11.56 15.65 -5.73
N LYS A 157 -11.75 16.65 -6.61
CA LYS A 157 -11.16 17.98 -6.43
C LYS A 157 -11.59 18.66 -5.13
N THR A 158 -12.88 18.62 -4.80
CA THR A 158 -13.44 19.22 -3.58
C THR A 158 -12.84 18.65 -2.31
N ALA A 159 -12.68 17.31 -2.22
CA ALA A 159 -12.07 16.68 -1.04
C ALA A 159 -10.61 17.10 -0.86
N ASN A 160 -9.88 17.29 -1.97
CA ASN A 160 -8.51 17.75 -1.93
C ASN A 160 -8.43 19.25 -1.54
N GLU A 161 -9.28 20.10 -2.09
CA GLU A 161 -9.35 21.52 -1.74
C GLU A 161 -9.75 21.78 -0.28
N ASN A 162 -10.61 20.94 0.27
CA ASN A 162 -11.02 20.98 1.67
C ASN A 162 -9.99 20.40 2.66
N ASN A 163 -8.81 19.97 2.20
CA ASN A 163 -7.78 19.29 3.01
C ASN A 163 -8.27 18.01 3.71
N GLU A 164 -9.24 17.31 3.11
CA GLU A 164 -9.74 16.02 3.61
C GLU A 164 -8.80 14.85 3.25
N VAL A 165 -7.81 15.08 2.36
CA VAL A 165 -6.86 14.08 1.88
C VAL A 165 -5.48 14.40 2.40
N PHE A 166 -4.89 13.48 3.16
CA PHE A 166 -3.51 13.61 3.60
C PHE A 166 -2.54 13.24 2.47
N ILE A 167 -1.67 14.16 2.08
CA ILE A 167 -0.64 13.91 1.07
C ILE A 167 0.60 13.33 1.74
N MET A 168 0.75 12.01 1.59
CA MET A 168 1.92 11.26 2.04
C MET A 168 2.86 11.04 0.87
N LYS A 169 3.88 11.89 0.75
CA LYS A 169 4.85 11.84 -0.35
C LYS A 169 5.67 10.55 -0.30
N ASN A 170 6.03 10.04 -1.47
CA ASN A 170 7.00 8.96 -1.55
C ASN A 170 8.35 9.43 -0.99
N ALA A 171 9.01 8.53 -0.25
CA ALA A 171 10.34 8.76 0.30
C ALA A 171 11.36 7.80 -0.33
N VAL A 172 12.60 8.25 -0.39
CA VAL A 172 13.74 7.45 -0.80
C VAL A 172 14.92 7.77 0.11
N ASP A 173 15.78 6.79 0.37
CA ASP A 173 17.05 7.05 1.05
C ASP A 173 17.97 7.83 0.11
N THR A 174 18.09 9.14 0.36
CA THR A 174 18.92 10.03 -0.45
C THR A 174 20.41 9.71 -0.38
N ASN A 175 20.87 8.99 0.65
CA ASN A 175 22.28 8.59 0.75
C ASN A 175 22.64 7.53 -0.29
N LEU A 176 21.70 6.65 -0.65
CA LEU A 176 21.90 5.65 -1.71
C LEU A 176 22.03 6.29 -3.10
N PHE A 177 21.46 7.48 -3.30
CA PHE A 177 21.43 8.18 -4.59
C PHE A 177 22.42 9.35 -4.68
N LYS A 178 23.29 9.51 -3.68
CA LYS A 178 24.38 10.49 -3.78
C LYS A 178 25.31 10.12 -4.92
N PHE A 179 25.75 11.16 -5.66
CA PHE A 179 26.75 10.98 -6.70
C PHE A 179 28.02 10.33 -6.12
N ASN A 180 28.49 9.27 -6.78
CA ASN A 180 29.71 8.55 -6.43
C ASN A 180 30.52 8.35 -7.70
N GLU A 181 31.64 9.07 -7.81
CA GLU A 181 32.50 9.07 -8.98
C GLU A 181 33.15 7.71 -9.26
N GLU A 182 33.51 7.00 -8.22
CA GLU A 182 34.12 5.69 -8.31
C GLU A 182 33.13 4.65 -8.91
N LYS A 183 31.91 4.61 -8.36
CA LYS A 183 30.81 3.77 -8.90
C LYS A 183 30.44 4.16 -10.34
N ARG A 184 30.39 5.46 -10.64
CA ARG A 184 30.16 5.97 -11.99
C ARG A 184 31.20 5.44 -12.97
N ASN A 185 32.47 5.57 -12.63
CA ASN A 185 33.57 5.17 -13.50
C ASN A 185 33.62 3.65 -13.67
N GLN A 186 33.33 2.89 -12.62
CA GLN A 186 33.21 1.43 -12.68
C GLN A 186 32.06 0.98 -13.61
N LEU A 187 30.87 1.59 -13.47
CA LEU A 187 29.73 1.31 -14.34
C LEU A 187 30.01 1.67 -15.80
N ARG A 188 30.63 2.82 -16.07
CA ARG A 188 31.03 3.22 -17.44
C ARG A 188 31.96 2.20 -18.08
N LYS A 189 32.98 1.72 -17.35
CA LYS A 189 33.86 0.63 -17.82
C LYS A 189 33.10 -0.64 -18.11
N THR A 190 32.20 -1.07 -17.22
CA THR A 190 31.40 -2.30 -17.39
C THR A 190 30.49 -2.22 -18.61
N LEU A 191 29.94 -1.02 -18.90
CA LEU A 191 29.03 -0.77 -20.02
C LEU A 191 29.76 -0.34 -21.31
N ALA A 192 31.12 -0.33 -21.33
CA ALA A 192 31.96 0.17 -22.42
C ALA A 192 31.55 1.59 -22.90
N LEU A 193 31.23 2.47 -21.94
CA LEU A 193 30.94 3.88 -22.20
C LEU A 193 32.21 4.73 -21.95
N GLU A 194 32.59 5.56 -22.91
CA GLU A 194 33.68 6.51 -22.76
C GLU A 194 33.35 7.67 -21.79
#